data_d2958f4a5244dd4fcbe79507c81740f6
#
_entry.id   d2958f4a5244dd4fcbe79507c81740f6
#
_cell.length_a   1.000
_cell.length_b   1.000
_cell.length_c   1.000
_cell.angle_alpha   90.00
_cell.angle_beta   90.00
_cell.angle_gamma   90.00
#
_symmetry.space_group_name_H-M   'P 1'
#
loop_
_entity.id
_entity.type
_entity.pdbx_description
1 polymer ?
#
loop_
_entity_poly.entity_id
_entity_poly.type
_entity_poly.pdbx_seq_one_letter_code
_entity_poly.pdbx_strand_id
1 'polypeptide(L)'
;ICGLETPTEGKIFFGDEDITNVPVENRDVGMVFQSYALYPHLTVKQNIMFPLENKKGKEKLSKQVIEEKAMEAAKLVQIDSLMDRKPSALSGGQQQRVAIARALVKQPKVLLLDEPLSNLDARLRLSTREEIRRIQQETGVTTVFVTHDQEEAMSISDLMVVMKDGVLQQMDKPQEIYDNPVNLFVAKFL
;
A
#
# COMPACT_ATOMS: atom_id res chain seq x y z
N ILE A 1 9.10 7.48 -5.02
CA ILE A 1 9.49 6.42 -4.07
C ILE A 1 9.55 5.08 -4.79
N CYS A 2 8.48 4.64 -5.43
CA CYS A 2 8.43 3.34 -6.13
C CYS A 2 9.42 3.20 -7.31
N GLY A 3 9.96 4.32 -7.84
CA GLY A 3 10.95 4.30 -8.91
C GLY A 3 10.38 4.36 -10.33
N LEU A 4 9.10 4.69 -10.49
CA LEU A 4 8.50 4.95 -11.81
C LEU A 4 9.05 6.25 -12.43
N GLU A 5 9.42 7.21 -11.57
CA GLU A 5 10.03 8.46 -11.96
C GLU A 5 11.40 8.62 -11.28
N THR A 6 12.33 9.28 -11.97
CA THR A 6 13.65 9.61 -11.42
C THR A 6 13.61 11.01 -10.80
N PRO A 7 14.07 11.19 -9.55
CA PRO A 7 14.11 12.51 -8.94
C PRO A 7 15.07 13.43 -9.73
N THR A 8 14.69 14.69 -9.94
CA THR A 8 15.52 15.69 -10.61
C THR A 8 16.75 16.02 -9.75
N GLU A 9 16.54 16.10 -8.44
CA GLU A 9 17.58 16.38 -7.43
C GLU A 9 17.27 15.62 -6.14
N GLY A 10 18.27 15.49 -5.28
CA GLY A 10 18.15 14.82 -4.00
C GLY A 10 18.31 13.29 -4.08
N LYS A 11 18.09 12.64 -2.95
CA LYS A 11 18.27 11.19 -2.78
C LYS A 11 17.12 10.58 -2.00
N ILE A 12 16.87 9.30 -2.26
CA ILE A 12 15.86 8.49 -1.57
C ILE A 12 16.59 7.39 -0.81
N PHE A 13 16.30 7.27 0.49
CA PHE A 13 16.88 6.25 1.36
C PHE A 13 15.82 5.35 1.98
N PHE A 14 16.12 4.05 2.10
CA PHE A 14 15.39 3.12 2.96
C PHE A 14 16.34 2.71 4.10
N GLY A 15 16.15 3.32 5.28
CA GLY A 15 17.16 3.28 6.33
C GLY A 15 18.44 3.95 5.84
N ASP A 16 19.55 3.23 5.86
CA ASP A 16 20.87 3.72 5.42
C ASP A 16 21.18 3.41 3.94
N GLU A 17 20.28 2.71 3.25
CA GLU A 17 20.48 2.29 1.86
C GLU A 17 19.98 3.35 0.88
N ASP A 18 20.89 3.90 0.06
CA ASP A 18 20.55 4.82 -1.04
C ASP A 18 19.89 4.03 -2.19
N ILE A 19 18.58 4.22 -2.39
CA ILE A 19 17.79 3.54 -3.42
C ILE A 19 17.47 4.42 -4.64
N THR A 20 18.06 5.60 -4.71
CA THR A 20 17.74 6.62 -5.73
C THR A 20 17.77 6.04 -7.15
N ASN A 21 18.81 5.29 -7.48
CA ASN A 21 19.02 4.70 -8.79
C ASN A 21 18.73 3.20 -8.86
N VAL A 22 18.14 2.62 -7.81
CA VAL A 22 17.77 1.21 -7.80
C VAL A 22 16.55 1.01 -8.72
N PRO A 23 16.57 0.05 -9.67
CA PRO A 23 15.44 -0.26 -10.52
C PRO A 23 14.18 -0.63 -9.72
N VAL A 24 12.99 -0.33 -10.27
CA VAL A 24 11.68 -0.56 -9.62
C VAL A 24 11.55 -1.98 -9.06
N GLU A 25 11.92 -2.97 -9.84
CA GLU A 25 11.83 -4.40 -9.49
C GLU A 25 12.70 -4.81 -8.29
N ASN A 26 13.74 -4.02 -7.98
CA ASN A 26 14.71 -4.29 -6.93
C ASN A 26 14.54 -3.39 -5.69
N ARG A 27 13.57 -2.46 -5.69
CA ARG A 27 13.37 -1.49 -4.58
C ARG A 27 12.74 -2.05 -3.32
N ASP A 28 12.36 -3.31 -3.31
CA ASP A 28 11.69 -3.95 -2.17
C ASP A 28 10.45 -3.18 -1.68
N VAL A 29 9.64 -2.73 -2.63
CA VAL A 29 8.40 -1.96 -2.44
C VAL A 29 7.20 -2.81 -2.82
N GLY A 30 6.17 -2.80 -1.98
CA GLY A 30 4.81 -3.20 -2.34
C GLY A 30 4.00 -1.98 -2.76
N MET A 31 3.22 -2.08 -3.84
CA MET A 31 2.38 -0.97 -4.29
C MET A 31 0.95 -1.43 -4.57
N VAL A 32 0.01 -0.63 -4.08
CA VAL A 32 -1.43 -0.75 -4.38
C VAL A 32 -1.87 0.53 -5.07
N PHE A 33 -2.32 0.39 -6.31
CA PHE A 33 -2.85 1.49 -7.12
C PHE A 33 -4.32 1.75 -6.79
N GLN A 34 -4.81 2.94 -7.09
CA GLN A 34 -6.20 3.34 -6.96
C GLN A 34 -7.18 2.37 -7.64
N SER A 35 -6.83 1.81 -8.80
CA SER A 35 -7.63 0.82 -9.53
C SER A 35 -7.42 -0.62 -9.06
N TYR A 36 -6.63 -0.82 -7.98
CA TYR A 36 -6.16 -2.12 -7.48
C TYR A 36 -5.28 -2.91 -8.46
N ALA A 37 -5.34 -2.64 -9.76
CA ALA A 37 -4.56 -3.26 -10.85
C ALA A 37 -4.49 -4.80 -10.76
N LEU A 38 -5.61 -5.46 -10.42
CA LEU A 38 -5.70 -6.92 -10.38
C LEU A 38 -5.69 -7.50 -11.81
N TYR A 39 -5.10 -8.68 -11.97
CA TYR A 39 -5.14 -9.44 -13.21
C TYR A 39 -6.51 -10.13 -13.33
N PRO A 40 -7.43 -9.67 -14.23
CA PRO A 40 -8.82 -10.12 -14.22
C PRO A 40 -9.01 -11.57 -14.66
N HIS A 41 -8.06 -12.11 -15.43
CA HIS A 41 -8.06 -13.50 -15.91
C HIS A 41 -7.52 -14.50 -14.87
N LEU A 42 -6.81 -14.04 -13.85
CA LEU A 42 -6.24 -14.85 -12.77
C LEU A 42 -7.21 -14.93 -11.58
N THR A 43 -7.15 -16.05 -10.83
CA THR A 43 -7.84 -16.18 -9.54
C THR A 43 -7.18 -15.31 -8.48
N VAL A 44 -7.80 -15.18 -7.30
CA VAL A 44 -7.21 -14.53 -6.11
C VAL A 44 -5.86 -15.17 -5.77
N LYS A 45 -5.82 -16.51 -5.66
CA LYS A 45 -4.59 -17.27 -5.41
C LYS A 45 -3.49 -16.91 -6.40
N GLN A 46 -3.80 -16.94 -7.70
CA GLN A 46 -2.85 -16.64 -8.76
C GLN A 46 -2.39 -15.17 -8.73
N ASN A 47 -3.28 -14.21 -8.45
CA ASN A 47 -2.92 -12.80 -8.28
C ASN A 47 -1.89 -12.61 -7.15
N ILE A 48 -2.10 -13.28 -6.01
CA ILE A 48 -1.20 -13.18 -4.85
C ILE A 48 0.14 -13.90 -5.12
N MET A 49 0.12 -15.04 -5.79
CA MET A 49 1.33 -15.82 -6.12
C MET A 49 2.21 -15.15 -7.17
N PHE A 50 1.63 -14.39 -8.09
CA PHE A 50 2.29 -13.82 -9.27
C PHE A 50 3.63 -13.12 -8.98
N PRO A 51 3.78 -12.25 -7.95
CA PRO A 51 5.05 -11.62 -7.64
C PRO A 51 6.16 -12.59 -7.22
N LEU A 52 5.81 -13.74 -6.65
CA LEU A 52 6.76 -14.77 -6.22
C LEU A 52 7.18 -15.70 -7.35
N GLU A 53 6.26 -16.00 -8.29
CA GLU A 53 6.52 -16.87 -9.43
C GLU A 53 7.51 -16.25 -10.43
N ASN A 54 7.57 -14.91 -10.48
CA ASN A 54 8.46 -14.17 -11.37
C ASN A 54 9.89 -13.99 -10.83
N LYS A 55 10.19 -14.45 -9.62
CA LYS A 55 11.56 -14.46 -9.09
C LYS A 55 12.46 -15.43 -9.88
N LYS A 56 13.66 -14.95 -10.26
CA LYS A 56 14.62 -15.70 -11.08
C LYS A 56 15.87 -16.08 -10.31
N GLY A 57 16.60 -17.06 -10.81
CA GLY A 57 17.90 -17.44 -10.26
C GLY A 57 17.82 -18.04 -8.86
N LYS A 58 18.73 -17.63 -7.97
CA LYS A 58 18.85 -18.14 -6.59
C LYS A 58 17.63 -17.80 -5.70
N GLU A 59 16.81 -16.83 -6.10
CA GLU A 59 15.59 -16.42 -5.37
C GLU A 59 14.36 -17.21 -5.77
N LYS A 60 14.46 -18.13 -6.72
CA LYS A 60 13.33 -18.95 -7.15
C LYS A 60 12.85 -19.87 -6.03
N LEU A 61 11.61 -19.66 -5.62
CA LEU A 61 10.97 -20.46 -4.58
C LEU A 61 10.33 -21.73 -5.17
N SER A 62 10.20 -22.77 -4.38
CA SER A 62 9.41 -23.94 -4.75
C SER A 62 7.91 -23.58 -4.81
N LYS A 63 7.15 -24.32 -5.62
CA LYS A 63 5.71 -24.10 -5.75
C LYS A 63 4.99 -24.21 -4.38
N GLN A 64 5.39 -25.15 -3.55
CA GLN A 64 4.82 -25.33 -2.22
C GLN A 64 5.03 -24.10 -1.34
N VAL A 65 6.27 -23.56 -1.28
CA VAL A 65 6.58 -22.35 -0.52
C VAL A 65 5.81 -21.12 -1.03
N ILE A 66 5.64 -21.00 -2.35
CA ILE A 66 4.83 -19.91 -2.94
C ILE A 66 3.37 -20.03 -2.49
N GLU A 67 2.79 -21.23 -2.51
CA GLU A 67 1.41 -21.47 -2.07
C GLU A 67 1.22 -21.21 -0.57
N GLU A 68 2.17 -21.62 0.27
CA GLU A 68 2.15 -21.34 1.71
C GLU A 68 2.18 -19.83 1.99
N LYS A 69 3.12 -19.10 1.38
CA LYS A 69 3.21 -17.63 1.51
C LYS A 69 1.96 -16.91 1.00
N ALA A 70 1.39 -17.37 -0.11
CA ALA A 70 0.15 -16.79 -0.64
C ALA A 70 -1.04 -17.03 0.31
N MET A 71 -1.12 -18.19 0.93
CA MET A 71 -2.15 -18.51 1.94
C MET A 71 -1.97 -17.67 3.21
N GLU A 72 -0.74 -17.48 3.68
CA GLU A 72 -0.44 -16.61 4.83
C GLU A 72 -0.87 -15.17 4.55
N ALA A 73 -0.50 -14.62 3.38
CA ALA A 73 -0.91 -13.28 2.96
C ALA A 73 -2.44 -13.16 2.83
N ALA A 74 -3.13 -14.18 2.31
CA ALA A 74 -4.57 -14.20 2.20
C ALA A 74 -5.27 -14.22 3.57
N LYS A 75 -4.75 -14.98 4.53
CA LYS A 75 -5.26 -15.02 5.91
C LYS A 75 -5.07 -13.68 6.62
N LEU A 76 -3.91 -13.04 6.45
CA LEU A 76 -3.61 -11.72 7.04
C LEU A 76 -4.69 -10.68 6.67
N VAL A 77 -5.16 -10.71 5.42
CA VAL A 77 -6.19 -9.79 4.91
C VAL A 77 -7.60 -10.43 4.88
N GLN A 78 -7.80 -11.60 5.50
CA GLN A 78 -9.10 -12.27 5.66
C GLN A 78 -9.84 -12.60 4.35
N ILE A 79 -9.12 -13.11 3.34
CA ILE A 79 -9.67 -13.53 2.05
C ILE A 79 -9.30 -14.97 1.66
N ASP A 80 -8.80 -15.75 2.58
CA ASP A 80 -8.38 -17.14 2.38
C ASP A 80 -9.51 -18.04 1.82
N SER A 81 -10.76 -17.75 2.19
CA SER A 81 -11.95 -18.44 1.63
C SER A 81 -12.28 -18.06 0.18
N LEU A 82 -11.62 -17.07 -0.39
CA LEU A 82 -11.89 -16.53 -1.73
C LEU A 82 -10.82 -16.91 -2.77
N MET A 83 -9.85 -17.74 -2.42
CA MET A 83 -8.65 -18.01 -3.22
C MET A 83 -8.92 -18.50 -4.65
N ASP A 84 -10.01 -19.23 -4.86
CA ASP A 84 -10.37 -19.78 -6.18
C ASP A 84 -11.26 -18.84 -7.01
N ARG A 85 -11.71 -17.72 -6.45
CA ARG A 85 -12.54 -16.73 -7.16
C ARG A 85 -11.69 -15.86 -8.10
N LYS A 86 -12.35 -15.32 -9.14
CA LYS A 86 -11.78 -14.28 -10.00
C LYS A 86 -12.15 -12.89 -9.48
N PRO A 87 -11.36 -11.83 -9.79
CA PRO A 87 -11.65 -10.46 -9.37
C PRO A 87 -13.06 -9.98 -9.70
N SER A 88 -13.63 -10.39 -10.83
CA SER A 88 -15.00 -10.04 -11.24
C SER A 88 -16.11 -10.57 -10.30
N ALA A 89 -15.81 -11.57 -9.48
CA ALA A 89 -16.74 -12.15 -8.51
C ALA A 89 -16.54 -11.59 -7.08
N LEU A 90 -15.79 -10.50 -6.93
CA LEU A 90 -15.43 -9.89 -5.65
C LEU A 90 -16.03 -8.49 -5.53
N SER A 91 -16.40 -8.10 -4.30
CA SER A 91 -16.71 -6.69 -3.98
C SER A 91 -15.45 -5.81 -4.05
N GLY A 92 -15.62 -4.48 -4.15
CA GLY A 92 -14.50 -3.54 -4.19
C GLY A 92 -13.53 -3.70 -3.01
N GLY A 93 -14.03 -3.83 -1.77
CA GLY A 93 -13.18 -4.08 -0.61
C GLY A 93 -12.47 -5.43 -0.63
N GLN A 94 -13.09 -6.49 -1.20
CA GLN A 94 -12.41 -7.76 -1.41
C GLN A 94 -11.30 -7.65 -2.45
N GLN A 95 -11.54 -6.93 -3.56
CA GLN A 95 -10.51 -6.66 -4.57
C GLN A 95 -9.32 -5.90 -3.99
N GLN A 96 -9.59 -4.90 -3.17
CA GLN A 96 -8.56 -4.15 -2.46
C GLN A 96 -7.72 -5.04 -1.56
N ARG A 97 -8.34 -5.91 -0.75
CA ARG A 97 -7.64 -6.87 0.10
C ARG A 97 -6.74 -7.81 -0.72
N VAL A 98 -7.20 -8.26 -1.88
CA VAL A 98 -6.35 -9.04 -2.82
C VAL A 98 -5.14 -8.24 -3.28
N ALA A 99 -5.31 -6.95 -3.61
CA ALA A 99 -4.20 -6.09 -4.01
C ALA A 99 -3.19 -5.87 -2.88
N ILE A 100 -3.67 -5.67 -1.64
CA ILE A 100 -2.82 -5.56 -0.44
C ILE A 100 -2.07 -6.88 -0.20
N ALA A 101 -2.74 -8.05 -0.22
CA ALA A 101 -2.09 -9.34 -0.06
C ALA A 101 -1.00 -9.57 -1.12
N ARG A 102 -1.28 -9.24 -2.38
CA ARG A 102 -0.32 -9.31 -3.48
C ARG A 102 0.90 -8.40 -3.25
N ALA A 103 0.69 -7.20 -2.71
CA ALA A 103 1.78 -6.29 -2.39
C ALA A 103 2.63 -6.79 -1.21
N LEU A 104 1.99 -7.40 -0.19
CA LEU A 104 2.65 -7.87 1.03
C LEU A 104 3.31 -9.24 0.91
N VAL A 105 2.91 -10.09 -0.05
CA VAL A 105 3.42 -11.49 -0.16
C VAL A 105 4.94 -11.59 -0.32
N LYS A 106 5.58 -10.54 -0.84
CA LYS A 106 7.04 -10.41 -0.95
C LYS A 106 7.70 -9.92 0.35
N GLN A 107 6.91 -9.55 1.36
CA GLN A 107 7.37 -8.93 2.62
C GLN A 107 8.23 -7.67 2.36
N PRO A 108 7.67 -6.65 1.68
CA PRO A 108 8.43 -5.46 1.29
C PRO A 108 8.85 -4.63 2.49
N LYS A 109 9.94 -3.85 2.34
CA LYS A 109 10.35 -2.84 3.34
C LYS A 109 9.35 -1.69 3.46
N VAL A 110 8.73 -1.32 2.34
CA VAL A 110 7.76 -0.20 2.27
C VAL A 110 6.53 -0.61 1.47
N LEU A 111 5.36 -0.31 2.00
CA LEU A 111 4.06 -0.45 1.33
C LEU A 111 3.56 0.93 0.90
N LEU A 112 3.31 1.11 -0.38
CA LEU A 112 2.76 2.33 -0.95
C LEU A 112 1.29 2.09 -1.32
N LEU A 113 0.40 2.93 -0.80
CA LEU A 113 -1.04 2.89 -1.05
C LEU A 113 -1.45 4.20 -1.71
N ASP A 114 -1.83 4.15 -2.98
CA ASP A 114 -2.21 5.31 -3.77
C ASP A 114 -3.73 5.40 -3.86
N GLU A 115 -4.33 6.30 -3.08
CA GLU A 115 -5.78 6.50 -2.92
C GLU A 115 -6.58 5.17 -2.78
N PRO A 116 -6.18 4.27 -1.87
CA PRO A 116 -6.70 2.91 -1.86
C PRO A 116 -8.19 2.81 -1.49
N LEU A 117 -8.79 3.86 -0.93
CA LEU A 117 -10.17 3.88 -0.45
C LEU A 117 -11.12 4.67 -1.36
N SER A 118 -10.62 5.35 -2.39
CA SER A 118 -11.41 6.28 -3.23
C SER A 118 -12.58 5.61 -3.97
N ASN A 119 -12.45 4.33 -4.32
CA ASN A 119 -13.45 3.57 -5.07
C ASN A 119 -14.46 2.81 -4.17
N LEU A 120 -14.50 3.10 -2.87
CA LEU A 120 -15.37 2.44 -1.89
C LEU A 120 -16.49 3.36 -1.42
N ASP A 121 -17.65 2.78 -1.11
CA ASP A 121 -18.73 3.51 -0.41
C ASP A 121 -18.29 3.87 1.03
N ALA A 122 -18.97 4.84 1.64
CA ALA A 122 -18.60 5.41 2.94
C ALA A 122 -18.49 4.35 4.06
N ARG A 123 -19.40 3.37 4.09
CA ARG A 123 -19.40 2.34 5.13
C ARG A 123 -18.22 1.37 4.96
N LEU A 124 -17.99 0.96 3.71
CA LEU A 124 -16.90 0.05 3.37
C LEU A 124 -15.54 0.74 3.54
N ARG A 125 -15.47 2.05 3.23
CA ARG A 125 -14.27 2.88 3.43
C ARG A 125 -13.81 2.88 4.89
N LEU A 126 -14.75 3.09 5.84
CA LEU A 126 -14.43 3.11 7.26
C LEU A 126 -13.86 1.74 7.72
N SER A 127 -14.56 0.64 7.43
CA SER A 127 -14.10 -0.69 7.83
C SER A 127 -12.78 -1.10 7.18
N THR A 128 -12.55 -0.68 5.93
CA THR A 128 -11.30 -0.97 5.21
C THR A 128 -10.13 -0.14 5.73
N ARG A 129 -10.37 1.10 6.16
CA ARG A 129 -9.37 1.95 6.82
C ARG A 129 -8.86 1.30 8.10
N GLU A 130 -9.75 0.82 8.96
CA GLU A 130 -9.40 0.09 10.18
C GLU A 130 -8.60 -1.18 9.86
N GLU A 131 -8.98 -1.91 8.82
CA GLU A 131 -8.30 -3.10 8.36
C GLU A 131 -6.85 -2.80 7.88
N ILE A 132 -6.66 -1.74 7.10
CA ILE A 132 -5.32 -1.31 6.65
C ILE A 132 -4.45 -0.96 7.87
N ARG A 133 -5.00 -0.25 8.86
CA ARG A 133 -4.26 0.06 10.09
C ARG A 133 -3.89 -1.20 10.87
N ARG A 134 -4.81 -2.15 11.02
CA ARG A 134 -4.55 -3.44 11.65
C ARG A 134 -3.42 -4.20 10.94
N ILE A 135 -3.49 -4.31 9.61
CA ILE A 135 -2.46 -4.99 8.80
C ILE A 135 -1.10 -4.33 9.00
N GLN A 136 -1.04 -3.01 8.99
CA GLN A 136 0.19 -2.25 9.21
C GLN A 136 0.77 -2.54 10.60
N GLN A 137 -0.05 -2.57 11.64
CA GLN A 137 0.38 -2.87 13.00
C GLN A 137 0.86 -4.32 13.17
N GLU A 138 0.17 -5.30 12.57
CA GLU A 138 0.55 -6.71 12.63
C GLU A 138 1.84 -7.01 11.86
N THR A 139 2.07 -6.33 10.74
CA THR A 139 3.26 -6.56 9.91
C THR A 139 4.44 -5.67 10.29
N GLY A 140 4.20 -4.52 10.92
CA GLY A 140 5.21 -3.51 11.19
C GLY A 140 5.78 -2.84 9.93
N VAL A 141 5.17 -3.06 8.75
CA VAL A 141 5.67 -2.51 7.48
C VAL A 141 5.53 -0.99 7.45
N THR A 142 6.57 -0.28 7.05
CA THR A 142 6.49 1.16 6.80
C THR A 142 5.51 1.41 5.66
N THR A 143 4.44 2.17 5.94
CA THR A 143 3.37 2.41 4.96
C THR A 143 3.29 3.88 4.61
N VAL A 144 3.30 4.19 3.31
CA VAL A 144 2.97 5.52 2.79
C VAL A 144 1.58 5.45 2.18
N PHE A 145 0.66 6.23 2.74
CA PHE A 145 -0.74 6.28 2.35
C PHE A 145 -1.04 7.65 1.72
N VAL A 146 -1.42 7.66 0.45
CA VAL A 146 -1.81 8.88 -0.28
C VAL A 146 -3.32 8.97 -0.29
N THR A 147 -3.87 10.11 0.12
CA THR A 147 -5.31 10.40 0.08
C THR A 147 -5.55 11.89 -0.07
N HIS A 148 -6.70 12.24 -0.60
CA HIS A 148 -7.25 13.60 -0.59
C HIS A 148 -8.34 13.78 0.50
N ASP A 149 -8.64 12.74 1.26
CA ASP A 149 -9.61 12.74 2.35
C ASP A 149 -8.90 13.00 3.69
N GLN A 150 -9.30 14.09 4.35
CA GLN A 150 -8.71 14.55 5.60
C GLN A 150 -8.99 13.59 6.76
N GLU A 151 -10.20 13.04 6.83
CA GLU A 151 -10.58 12.11 7.89
C GLU A 151 -9.78 10.80 7.78
N GLU A 152 -9.50 10.35 6.56
CA GLU A 152 -8.62 9.21 6.33
C GLU A 152 -7.21 9.52 6.85
N ALA A 153 -6.61 10.63 6.40
CA ALA A 153 -5.26 11.03 6.79
C ALA A 153 -5.13 11.19 8.32
N MET A 154 -6.06 11.92 8.94
CA MET A 154 -6.06 12.19 10.39
C MET A 154 -6.20 10.93 11.23
N SER A 155 -6.97 9.94 10.77
CA SER A 155 -7.31 8.76 11.59
C SER A 155 -6.37 7.58 11.44
N ILE A 156 -5.62 7.47 10.31
CA ILE A 156 -4.80 6.30 10.02
C ILE A 156 -3.31 6.54 10.25
N SER A 157 -2.84 7.79 10.12
CA SER A 157 -1.40 8.09 10.08
C SER A 157 -0.78 8.34 11.45
N ASP A 158 0.47 7.95 11.61
CA ASP A 158 1.34 8.33 12.74
C ASP A 158 2.03 9.67 12.47
N LEU A 159 2.29 9.95 11.19
CA LEU A 159 2.88 11.18 10.68
C LEU A 159 2.13 11.58 9.41
N MET A 160 1.76 12.85 9.30
CA MET A 160 0.99 13.38 8.17
C MET A 160 1.83 14.43 7.44
N VAL A 161 1.76 14.41 6.10
CA VAL A 161 2.39 15.38 5.21
C VAL A 161 1.32 16.09 4.41
N VAL A 162 1.19 17.40 4.56
CA VAL A 162 0.31 18.24 3.76
C VAL A 162 1.09 18.83 2.59
N MET A 163 0.59 18.62 1.38
CA MET A 163 1.22 19.12 0.15
C MET A 163 0.27 20.05 -0.61
N LYS A 164 0.84 21.06 -1.28
CA LYS A 164 0.13 21.94 -2.19
C LYS A 164 1.00 22.20 -3.41
N ASP A 165 0.43 22.00 -4.60
CA ASP A 165 1.11 22.28 -5.89
C ASP A 165 2.52 21.63 -5.97
N GLY A 166 2.65 20.39 -5.46
CA GLY A 166 3.93 19.66 -5.41
C GLY A 166 4.90 20.10 -4.30
N VAL A 167 4.52 21.10 -3.48
CA VAL A 167 5.36 21.65 -2.41
C VAL A 167 4.85 21.15 -1.05
N LEU A 168 5.77 20.64 -0.22
CA LEU A 168 5.50 20.30 1.16
C LEU A 168 5.16 21.57 1.95
N GLN A 169 4.00 21.58 2.60
CA GLN A 169 3.53 22.69 3.43
C GLN A 169 3.83 22.45 4.90
N GLN A 170 3.48 21.27 5.40
CA GLN A 170 3.70 20.89 6.80
C GLN A 170 3.85 19.39 6.91
N MET A 171 4.66 18.94 7.87
CA MET A 171 4.84 17.54 8.22
C MET A 171 4.92 17.43 9.74
N ASP A 172 3.97 16.75 10.35
CA ASP A 172 3.93 16.51 11.79
C ASP A 172 2.91 15.40 12.11
N LYS A 173 2.70 15.11 13.42
CA LYS A 173 1.58 14.27 13.86
C LYS A 173 0.26 14.93 13.49
N PRO A 174 -0.79 14.15 13.15
CA PRO A 174 -2.09 14.70 12.75
C PRO A 174 -2.63 15.75 13.71
N GLN A 175 -2.59 15.49 15.03
CA GLN A 175 -3.07 16.43 16.04
C GLN A 175 -2.29 17.77 16.04
N GLU A 176 -0.96 17.72 15.87
CA GLU A 176 -0.13 18.92 15.81
C GLU A 176 -0.43 19.77 14.58
N ILE A 177 -0.69 19.14 13.43
CA ILE A 177 -1.07 19.87 12.21
C ILE A 177 -2.43 20.55 12.39
N TYR A 178 -3.38 19.88 13.07
CA TYR A 178 -4.71 20.42 13.36
C TYR A 178 -4.65 21.60 14.32
N ASP A 179 -3.91 21.47 15.43
CA ASP A 179 -3.84 22.49 16.49
C ASP A 179 -2.96 23.68 16.10
N ASN A 180 -1.90 23.44 15.32
CA ASN A 180 -0.85 24.40 14.99
C ASN A 180 -0.56 24.47 13.47
N PRO A 181 -1.53 24.83 12.62
CA PRO A 181 -1.33 24.91 11.17
C PRO A 181 -0.35 26.04 10.83
N VAL A 182 0.70 25.74 10.05
CA VAL A 182 1.77 26.70 9.70
C VAL A 182 1.30 27.83 8.78
N ASN A 183 0.19 27.66 8.07
CA ASN A 183 -0.36 28.68 7.17
C ASN A 183 -1.87 28.48 6.94
N LEU A 184 -2.49 29.48 6.30
CA LEU A 184 -3.92 29.49 6.03
C LEU A 184 -4.38 28.34 5.11
N PHE A 185 -3.51 27.88 4.23
CA PHE A 185 -3.84 26.73 3.37
C PHE A 185 -4.03 25.47 4.20
N VAL A 186 -3.06 25.16 5.08
CA VAL A 186 -3.15 23.99 5.97
C VAL A 186 -4.38 24.08 6.86
N ALA A 187 -4.62 25.26 7.47
CA ALA A 187 -5.79 25.49 8.34
C ALA A 187 -7.16 25.35 7.61
N LYS A 188 -7.21 25.58 6.30
CA LYS A 188 -8.44 25.43 5.51
C LYS A 188 -8.57 24.04 4.89
N PHE A 189 -7.46 23.34 4.79
CA PHE A 189 -7.43 21.98 4.25
C PHE A 189 -7.93 20.96 5.29
N LEU A 190 -7.76 21.24 6.58
CA LEU A 190 -8.24 20.44 7.70
C LEU A 190 -9.58 20.94 8.24
#